data_2ac50d3af9a86333862d8ea34204854d
#
_entry.id   2ac50d3af9a86333862d8ea34204854d
#
_cell.length_a   1.000
_cell.length_b   1.000
_cell.length_c   1.000
_cell.angle_alpha   90.00
_cell.angle_beta   90.00
_cell.angle_gamma   90.00
#
_symmetry.space_group_name_H-M   'P 1'
#
loop_
_entity.id
_entity.type
_entity.pdbx_description
1 polymer ?
#
loop_
_entity_poly.entity_id
_entity_poly.type
_entity_poly.pdbx_seq_one_letter_code
_entity_poly.pdbx_strand_id
1 'polypeptide(L)'
;LYFYGDNVLYQCYARVADRYKDNNRYILVMDLISNLRRYQRREYYRFSCALEMKSRPLEKEEAEEKVEDKLATDLPLKGSIIVDISGGGLRFVADYAYEEQSLILCKYRLLLNGRSKEYSLIGRVLSVRELENRRGVFEHRVQYINVDAGEREEIIKYIFDEERKTIKNKREHSDLLKNEE
;
A
#
# COMPACT_ATOMS: atom_id res chain seq x y z
N LEU A 1 -23.78 -1.66 5.89
CA LEU A 1 -23.34 -0.26 5.81
C LEU A 1 -21.96 -0.12 6.40
N TYR A 2 -21.09 0.66 5.72
CA TYR A 2 -19.76 1.03 6.21
C TYR A 2 -19.65 2.54 6.20
N PHE A 3 -19.09 3.13 7.23
CA PHE A 3 -18.83 4.56 7.27
C PHE A 3 -17.64 4.88 8.16
N TYR A 4 -17.04 6.04 7.93
CA TYR A 4 -15.92 6.56 8.72
C TYR A 4 -16.46 7.53 9.78
N GLY A 5 -16.05 7.32 11.03
CA GLY A 5 -16.20 8.26 12.13
C GLY A 5 -14.89 8.32 12.90
N ASP A 6 -14.40 9.52 13.25
CA ASP A 6 -13.14 9.75 13.98
C ASP A 6 -11.94 8.97 13.40
N ASN A 7 -11.81 8.95 12.06
CA ASN A 7 -10.81 8.19 11.32
C ASN A 7 -10.85 6.66 11.51
N VAL A 8 -11.93 6.12 12.07
CA VAL A 8 -12.17 4.69 12.24
C VAL A 8 -13.27 4.25 11.27
N LEU A 9 -13.09 3.10 10.64
CA LEU A 9 -14.12 2.47 9.84
C LEU A 9 -15.06 1.67 10.74
N TYR A 10 -16.36 1.92 10.63
CA TYR A 10 -17.41 1.21 11.32
C TYR A 10 -18.26 0.41 10.34
N GLN A 11 -18.76 -0.70 10.81
CA GLN A 11 -19.74 -1.55 10.11
C GLN A 11 -20.98 -1.70 10.96
N CYS A 12 -22.15 -1.66 10.31
CA CYS A 12 -23.42 -2.06 10.92
C CYS A 12 -24.35 -2.67 9.86
N TYR A 13 -25.36 -3.38 10.32
CA TYR A 13 -26.48 -3.73 9.49
C TYR A 13 -27.52 -2.60 9.52
N ALA A 14 -28.09 -2.30 8.37
CA ALA A 14 -29.11 -1.28 8.22
C ALA A 14 -30.17 -1.75 7.23
N ARG A 15 -31.39 -1.30 7.40
CA ARG A 15 -32.52 -1.51 6.49
C ARG A 15 -32.87 -0.19 5.83
N VAL A 16 -33.15 -0.19 4.55
CA VAL A 16 -33.69 0.99 3.87
C VAL A 16 -35.12 1.22 4.37
N ALA A 17 -35.32 2.32 5.06
CA ALA A 17 -36.64 2.75 5.55
C ALA A 17 -37.40 3.54 4.50
N ASP A 18 -36.72 4.41 3.75
CA ASP A 18 -37.30 5.22 2.70
C ASP A 18 -36.29 5.57 1.62
N ARG A 19 -36.78 5.97 0.46
CA ARG A 19 -35.99 6.49 -0.64
C ARG A 19 -36.78 7.53 -1.42
N TYR A 20 -36.18 8.67 -1.64
CA TYR A 20 -36.81 9.76 -2.37
C TYR A 20 -35.77 10.57 -3.16
N LYS A 21 -36.24 11.47 -4.01
CA LYS A 21 -35.41 12.39 -4.75
C LYS A 21 -35.70 13.82 -4.27
N ASP A 22 -34.63 14.52 -3.90
CA ASP A 22 -34.66 15.92 -3.53
C ASP A 22 -33.57 16.70 -4.28
N ASN A 23 -33.95 17.85 -4.87
CA ASN A 23 -33.02 18.72 -5.60
C ASN A 23 -32.01 17.97 -6.50
N ASN A 24 -32.49 17.03 -7.31
CA ASN A 24 -31.71 16.16 -8.20
C ASN A 24 -30.75 15.19 -7.50
N ARG A 25 -30.87 15.00 -6.19
CA ARG A 25 -30.12 14.01 -5.39
C ARG A 25 -31.03 12.85 -5.01
N TYR A 26 -30.53 11.63 -5.12
CA TYR A 26 -31.19 10.43 -4.60
C TYR A 26 -30.82 10.25 -3.13
N ILE A 27 -31.83 10.22 -2.26
CA ILE A 27 -31.66 10.10 -0.82
C ILE A 27 -32.15 8.73 -0.38
N LEU A 28 -31.37 8.06 0.45
CA LEU A 28 -31.75 6.83 1.14
C LEU A 28 -31.81 7.12 2.65
N VAL A 29 -32.97 6.87 3.24
CA VAL A 29 -33.15 6.87 4.68
C VAL A 29 -32.94 5.45 5.17
N MET A 30 -32.09 5.28 6.17
CA MET A 30 -31.70 3.97 6.67
C MET A 30 -31.85 3.86 8.16
N ASP A 31 -32.56 2.83 8.62
CA ASP A 31 -32.63 2.45 10.03
C ASP A 31 -31.48 1.52 10.37
N LEU A 32 -30.71 1.83 11.39
CA LEU A 32 -29.68 0.94 11.90
C LEU A 32 -30.35 -0.17 12.71
N ILE A 33 -30.12 -1.42 12.32
CA ILE A 33 -30.70 -2.62 12.96
C ILE A 33 -29.67 -3.43 13.75
N SER A 34 -28.44 -2.95 13.84
CA SER A 34 -27.40 -3.52 14.69
C SER A 34 -26.52 -2.43 15.31
N ASN A 35 -25.81 -2.78 16.39
CA ASN A 35 -24.80 -1.91 16.96
C ASN A 35 -23.65 -1.65 15.97
N LEU A 36 -23.01 -0.48 16.12
CA LEU A 36 -21.81 -0.14 15.40
C LEU A 36 -20.64 -1.01 15.89
N ARG A 37 -19.93 -1.62 14.95
CA ARG A 37 -18.72 -2.37 15.24
C ARG A 37 -17.56 -1.74 14.50
N ARG A 38 -16.42 -1.62 15.16
CA ARG A 38 -15.16 -1.27 14.45
C ARG A 38 -14.86 -2.34 13.43
N TYR A 39 -14.54 -1.92 12.21
CA TYR A 39 -14.21 -2.83 11.13
C TYR A 39 -12.78 -2.58 10.65
N GLN A 40 -11.91 -3.56 10.89
CA GLN A 40 -10.53 -3.54 10.38
C GLN A 40 -10.52 -4.13 8.97
N ARG A 41 -10.44 -3.24 7.97
CA ARG A 41 -10.41 -3.63 6.55
C ARG A 41 -9.03 -4.08 6.09
N ARG A 42 -7.96 -3.59 6.76
CA ARG A 42 -6.59 -3.86 6.36
C ARG A 42 -6.09 -5.11 7.07
N GLU A 43 -5.66 -6.09 6.32
CA GLU A 43 -5.01 -7.30 6.82
C GLU A 43 -3.60 -6.98 7.32
N TYR A 44 -2.88 -6.10 6.61
CA TYR A 44 -1.51 -5.73 6.92
C TYR A 44 -1.40 -4.26 7.30
N TYR A 45 -0.53 -3.99 8.28
CA TYR A 45 -0.12 -2.64 8.61
C TYR A 45 0.66 -2.03 7.44
N ARG A 46 0.52 -0.73 7.23
CA ARG A 46 1.23 0.04 6.19
C ARG A 46 2.21 0.99 6.83
N PHE A 47 3.44 0.90 6.40
CA PHE A 47 4.54 1.74 6.86
C PHE A 47 4.86 2.77 5.78
N SER A 48 4.81 4.06 6.14
CA SER A 48 5.22 5.15 5.26
C SER A 48 6.74 5.23 5.21
N CYS A 49 7.31 5.25 4.01
CA CYS A 49 8.75 5.21 3.78
C CYS A 49 9.12 5.98 2.52
N ALA A 50 10.42 6.03 2.23
CA ALA A 50 10.96 6.49 0.95
C ALA A 50 12.05 5.50 0.54
N LEU A 51 11.67 4.49 -0.26
CA LEU A 51 12.58 3.45 -0.73
C LEU A 51 12.69 3.48 -2.24
N GLU A 52 13.90 3.38 -2.75
CA GLU A 52 14.10 3.22 -4.19
C GLU A 52 13.57 1.87 -4.67
N MET A 53 12.88 1.91 -5.78
CA MET A 53 12.37 0.73 -6.46
C MET A 53 12.63 0.84 -7.96
N LYS A 54 12.86 -0.30 -8.57
CA LYS A 54 12.86 -0.44 -10.01
C LYS A 54 11.73 -1.37 -10.41
N SER A 55 11.04 -1.04 -11.52
CA SER A 55 9.92 -1.86 -11.99
C SER A 55 9.84 -1.91 -13.50
N ARG A 56 9.18 -2.94 -14.03
CA ARG A 56 8.80 -3.08 -15.42
C ARG A 56 7.46 -3.79 -15.56
N PRO A 57 6.74 -3.61 -16.68
CA PRO A 57 5.58 -4.45 -16.95
C PRO A 57 5.99 -5.91 -17.13
N LEU A 58 5.06 -6.83 -16.84
CA LEU A 58 5.17 -8.25 -17.07
C LEU A 58 4.06 -8.70 -18.01
N GLU A 59 4.39 -9.55 -18.97
CA GLU A 59 3.40 -10.30 -19.73
C GLU A 59 2.78 -11.39 -18.84
N LYS A 60 1.57 -11.84 -19.20
CA LYS A 60 0.86 -12.84 -18.37
C LYS A 60 1.62 -14.15 -18.25
N GLU A 61 2.26 -14.56 -19.34
CA GLU A 61 3.05 -15.77 -19.44
C GLU A 61 4.28 -15.71 -18.51
N GLU A 62 4.95 -14.56 -18.44
CA GLU A 62 6.07 -14.35 -17.50
C GLU A 62 5.66 -14.42 -16.04
N ALA A 63 4.42 -13.99 -15.72
CA ALA A 63 3.92 -13.99 -14.35
C ALA A 63 3.48 -15.37 -13.86
N GLU A 64 3.13 -16.27 -14.75
CA GLU A 64 2.75 -17.67 -14.44
C GLU A 64 3.97 -18.57 -14.24
N GLU A 65 5.05 -18.30 -14.96
CA GLU A 65 6.32 -18.98 -14.75
C GLU A 65 6.98 -18.43 -13.49
N LYS A 66 6.87 -19.16 -12.36
CA LYS A 66 7.66 -18.96 -11.13
C LYS A 66 9.15 -19.24 -11.42
N VAL A 67 9.81 -18.43 -12.22
CA VAL A 67 11.18 -18.67 -12.59
C VAL A 67 12.03 -17.49 -12.13
N GLU A 68 12.55 -17.60 -10.92
CA GLU A 68 13.55 -16.68 -10.38
C GLU A 68 14.76 -16.50 -11.31
N ASP A 69 15.03 -17.47 -12.20
CA ASP A 69 16.19 -17.48 -13.12
C ASP A 69 15.88 -17.09 -14.57
N LYS A 70 14.61 -16.91 -14.96
CA LYS A 70 14.24 -16.68 -16.38
C LYS A 70 13.46 -15.41 -16.67
N LEU A 71 13.20 -14.56 -15.67
CA LEU A 71 12.69 -13.23 -15.96
C LEU A 71 13.73 -12.52 -16.81
N ALA A 72 13.43 -12.37 -18.10
CA ALA A 72 14.34 -11.79 -19.08
C ALA A 72 15.01 -10.55 -18.52
N THR A 73 16.28 -10.69 -18.15
CA THR A 73 17.06 -9.67 -17.44
C THR A 73 17.32 -8.43 -18.29
N ASP A 74 16.98 -8.49 -19.57
CA ASP A 74 17.36 -7.49 -20.57
C ASP A 74 16.32 -6.38 -20.79
N LEU A 75 15.11 -6.48 -20.21
CA LEU A 75 14.14 -5.39 -20.32
C LEU A 75 14.46 -4.26 -19.32
N PRO A 76 14.45 -2.99 -19.81
CA PRO A 76 14.83 -1.87 -18.97
C PRO A 76 13.88 -1.69 -17.79
N LEU A 77 14.45 -1.65 -16.60
CA LEU A 77 13.74 -1.34 -15.37
C LEU A 77 13.68 0.18 -15.20
N LYS A 78 12.48 0.70 -14.92
CA LYS A 78 12.24 2.13 -14.62
C LYS A 78 12.34 2.38 -13.15
N GLY A 79 12.99 3.48 -12.75
CA GLY A 79 13.14 3.91 -11.37
C GLY A 79 11.86 4.53 -10.81
N SER A 80 11.60 4.33 -9.53
CA SER A 80 10.46 4.89 -8.80
C SER A 80 10.75 4.92 -7.29
N ILE A 81 9.87 5.55 -6.51
CA ILE A 81 9.99 5.64 -5.06
C ILE A 81 8.77 5.03 -4.39
N ILE A 82 8.98 4.03 -3.56
CA ILE A 82 7.95 3.49 -2.68
C ILE A 82 7.67 4.53 -1.59
N VAL A 83 6.39 4.88 -1.42
CA VAL A 83 5.93 5.84 -0.41
C VAL A 83 5.20 5.18 0.78
N ASP A 84 4.69 3.97 0.60
CA ASP A 84 4.32 3.07 1.69
C ASP A 84 4.45 1.59 1.26
N ILE A 85 4.68 0.72 2.25
CA ILE A 85 4.85 -0.71 2.06
C ILE A 85 4.09 -1.47 3.15
N SER A 86 3.61 -2.68 2.81
CA SER A 86 2.94 -3.60 3.72
C SER A 86 3.21 -5.05 3.33
N GLY A 87 2.83 -6.01 4.15
CA GLY A 87 2.91 -7.44 3.80
C GLY A 87 2.04 -7.87 2.61
N GLY A 88 1.08 -7.03 2.18
CA GLY A 88 0.18 -7.34 1.07
C GLY A 88 0.45 -6.54 -0.21
N GLY A 89 1.36 -5.56 -0.18
CA GLY A 89 1.64 -4.71 -1.33
C GLY A 89 2.30 -3.40 -0.96
N LEU A 90 2.43 -2.52 -1.95
CA LEU A 90 3.09 -1.24 -1.81
C LEU A 90 2.36 -0.13 -2.58
N ARG A 91 2.72 1.09 -2.28
CA ARG A 91 2.36 2.27 -3.04
C ARG A 91 3.64 3.00 -3.45
N PHE A 92 3.73 3.38 -4.71
CA PHE A 92 4.90 4.08 -5.22
C PHE A 92 4.51 5.27 -6.11
N VAL A 93 5.45 6.17 -6.31
CA VAL A 93 5.33 7.30 -7.21
C VAL A 93 6.40 7.24 -8.30
N ALA A 94 6.01 7.63 -9.52
CA ALA A 94 6.87 7.62 -10.70
C ALA A 94 6.45 8.71 -11.70
N ASP A 95 7.32 9.04 -12.64
CA ASP A 95 7.08 9.94 -13.76
C ASP A 95 6.47 9.23 -15.00
N TYR A 96 5.96 8.04 -14.79
CA TYR A 96 5.26 7.21 -15.78
C TYR A 96 4.05 6.55 -15.14
N ALA A 97 3.09 6.12 -15.97
CA ALA A 97 1.90 5.39 -15.57
C ALA A 97 1.91 3.96 -16.09
N TYR A 98 1.50 3.01 -15.27
CA TYR A 98 1.11 1.66 -15.69
C TYR A 98 -0.41 1.60 -15.91
N GLU A 99 -0.86 0.63 -16.68
CA GLU A 99 -2.29 0.35 -16.81
C GLU A 99 -2.83 -0.31 -15.52
N GLU A 100 -4.05 0.06 -15.13
CA GLU A 100 -4.74 -0.63 -14.04
C GLU A 100 -4.97 -2.10 -14.39
N GLN A 101 -4.87 -2.97 -13.39
CA GLN A 101 -4.91 -4.43 -13.51
C GLN A 101 -3.71 -5.08 -14.23
N SER A 102 -2.76 -4.31 -14.76
CA SER A 102 -1.52 -4.86 -15.32
C SER A 102 -0.65 -5.51 -14.24
N LEU A 103 0.20 -6.43 -14.66
CA LEU A 103 1.20 -7.07 -13.82
C LEU A 103 2.54 -6.37 -14.01
N ILE A 104 3.24 -6.16 -12.90
CA ILE A 104 4.57 -5.54 -12.90
C ILE A 104 5.53 -6.33 -12.02
N LEU A 105 6.79 -6.34 -12.42
CA LEU A 105 7.89 -6.76 -11.56
C LEU A 105 8.32 -5.56 -10.71
N CYS A 106 8.38 -5.76 -9.40
CA CYS A 106 8.87 -4.78 -8.42
C CYS A 106 10.19 -5.28 -7.83
N LYS A 107 11.28 -4.54 -8.04
CA LYS A 107 12.60 -4.82 -7.45
C LYS A 107 13.00 -3.72 -6.50
N TYR A 108 13.25 -4.08 -5.25
CA TYR A 108 13.68 -3.13 -4.21
C TYR A 108 14.52 -3.83 -3.15
N ARG A 109 15.19 -3.05 -2.29
CA ARG A 109 16.06 -3.58 -1.24
C ARG A 109 15.54 -3.17 0.12
N LEU A 110 15.58 -4.10 1.07
CA LEU A 110 15.31 -3.84 2.48
C LEU A 110 16.55 -4.16 3.33
N LEU A 111 16.76 -3.37 4.37
CA LEU A 111 17.84 -3.59 5.33
C LEU A 111 17.33 -4.43 6.52
N LEU A 112 17.60 -5.72 6.51
CA LEU A 112 17.20 -6.66 7.55
C LEU A 112 18.38 -7.04 8.42
N ASN A 113 18.32 -6.75 9.73
CA ASN A 113 19.40 -7.09 10.68
C ASN A 113 20.81 -6.62 10.22
N GLY A 114 20.88 -5.41 9.61
CA GLY A 114 22.13 -4.85 9.09
C GLY A 114 22.61 -5.43 7.75
N ARG A 115 21.84 -6.33 7.14
CA ARG A 115 22.13 -6.90 5.81
C ARG A 115 21.12 -6.43 4.79
N SER A 116 21.60 -5.98 3.63
CA SER A 116 20.74 -5.61 2.51
C SER A 116 20.30 -6.86 1.76
N LYS A 117 18.98 -7.05 1.63
CA LYS A 117 18.37 -8.12 0.83
C LYS A 117 17.55 -7.50 -0.29
N GLU A 118 17.69 -8.02 -1.51
CA GLU A 118 16.90 -7.63 -2.67
C GLU A 118 15.64 -8.51 -2.77
N TYR A 119 14.52 -7.88 -3.07
CA TYR A 119 13.24 -8.53 -3.34
C TYR A 119 12.87 -8.30 -4.80
N SER A 120 12.36 -9.35 -5.43
CA SER A 120 11.84 -9.34 -6.80
C SER A 120 10.43 -9.90 -6.79
N LEU A 121 9.43 -9.06 -6.60
CA LEU A 121 8.04 -9.46 -6.39
C LEU A 121 7.16 -9.07 -7.57
N ILE A 122 6.19 -9.93 -7.87
CA ILE A 122 5.15 -9.62 -8.86
C ILE A 122 4.02 -8.89 -8.16
N GLY A 123 3.60 -7.77 -8.74
CA GLY A 123 2.49 -6.99 -8.25
C GLY A 123 1.44 -6.73 -9.32
N ARG A 124 0.17 -6.68 -8.90
CA ARG A 124 -0.93 -6.19 -9.72
C ARG A 124 -1.19 -4.74 -9.40
N VAL A 125 -1.22 -3.90 -10.41
CA VAL A 125 -1.58 -2.49 -10.29
C VAL A 125 -3.08 -2.38 -10.03
N LEU A 126 -3.47 -1.93 -8.84
CA LEU A 126 -4.87 -1.80 -8.43
C LEU A 126 -5.48 -0.46 -8.86
N SER A 127 -4.69 0.60 -8.83
CA SER A 127 -5.11 1.93 -9.26
C SER A 127 -3.91 2.81 -9.58
N VAL A 128 -4.11 3.74 -10.48
CA VAL A 128 -3.14 4.76 -10.88
C VAL A 128 -3.81 6.12 -10.81
N ARG A 129 -3.14 7.11 -10.22
CA ARG A 129 -3.66 8.46 -10.11
C ARG A 129 -2.53 9.47 -10.29
N GLU A 130 -2.73 10.45 -11.16
CA GLU A 130 -1.82 11.60 -11.23
C GLU A 130 -1.91 12.43 -9.94
N LEU A 131 -0.78 12.88 -9.44
CA LEU A 131 -0.74 13.71 -8.23
C LEU A 131 -1.20 15.13 -8.55
N GLU A 132 -2.19 15.64 -7.81
CA GLU A 132 -2.76 16.98 -8.01
C GLU A 132 -1.72 18.10 -7.98
N ASN A 133 -0.69 17.95 -7.14
CA ASN A 133 0.34 18.96 -6.93
C ASN A 133 1.61 18.76 -7.78
N ARG A 134 1.67 17.70 -8.59
CA ARG A 134 2.83 17.34 -9.43
C ARG A 134 2.39 16.73 -10.74
N ARG A 135 2.20 17.59 -11.75
CA ARG A 135 1.84 17.15 -13.11
C ARG A 135 2.89 16.19 -13.68
N GLY A 136 2.43 15.11 -14.30
CA GLY A 136 3.30 14.06 -14.87
C GLY A 136 3.88 13.11 -13.83
N VAL A 137 3.46 13.18 -12.56
CA VAL A 137 3.85 12.22 -11.51
C VAL A 137 2.63 11.42 -11.08
N PHE A 138 2.75 10.10 -11.11
CA PHE A 138 1.67 9.17 -10.87
C PHE A 138 1.90 8.34 -9.61
N GLU A 139 0.88 8.26 -8.77
CA GLU A 139 0.80 7.34 -7.64
C GLU A 139 0.18 6.03 -8.10
N HIS A 140 0.87 4.92 -7.82
CA HIS A 140 0.43 3.57 -8.11
C HIS A 140 0.17 2.81 -6.82
N ARG A 141 -0.95 2.08 -6.76
CA ARG A 141 -1.24 1.12 -5.69
C ARG A 141 -1.11 -0.28 -6.24
N VAL A 142 -0.28 -1.07 -5.60
CA VAL A 142 0.10 -2.40 -6.07
C VAL A 142 -0.16 -3.43 -4.99
N GLN A 143 -0.81 -4.51 -5.37
CA GLN A 143 -0.99 -5.71 -4.55
C GLN A 143 0.01 -6.77 -4.99
N TYR A 144 0.73 -7.36 -4.06
CA TYR A 144 1.60 -8.49 -4.37
C TYR A 144 0.79 -9.72 -4.75
N ILE A 145 1.32 -10.47 -5.71
CA ILE A 145 0.75 -11.74 -6.19
C ILE A 145 1.73 -12.85 -5.89
N ASN A 146 1.23 -13.94 -5.31
CA ASN A 146 2.00 -15.17 -5.07
C ASN A 146 3.32 -14.96 -4.30
N VAL A 147 3.34 -14.03 -3.34
CA VAL A 147 4.50 -13.82 -2.45
C VAL A 147 4.68 -15.04 -1.56
N ASP A 148 5.91 -15.53 -1.49
CA ASP A 148 6.27 -16.57 -0.53
C ASP A 148 6.01 -16.13 0.91
N ALA A 149 5.58 -17.06 1.77
CA ALA A 149 5.25 -16.76 3.15
C ALA A 149 6.44 -16.22 3.94
N GLY A 150 7.65 -16.76 3.70
CA GLY A 150 8.87 -16.31 4.34
C GLY A 150 9.27 -14.90 3.90
N GLU A 151 9.18 -14.58 2.60
CA GLU A 151 9.43 -13.22 2.10
C GLU A 151 8.44 -12.21 2.68
N ARG A 152 7.17 -12.60 2.79
CA ARG A 152 6.13 -11.77 3.40
C ARG A 152 6.42 -11.48 4.87
N GLU A 153 6.81 -12.49 5.62
CA GLU A 153 7.21 -12.34 7.03
C GLU A 153 8.43 -11.43 7.21
N GLU A 154 9.42 -11.54 6.33
CA GLU A 154 10.59 -10.66 6.33
C GLU A 154 10.21 -9.20 6.06
N ILE A 155 9.30 -8.94 5.11
CA ILE A 155 8.79 -7.59 4.84
C ILE A 155 8.05 -7.04 6.06
N ILE A 156 7.18 -7.85 6.68
CA ILE A 156 6.46 -7.46 7.90
C ILE A 156 7.44 -7.17 9.03
N LYS A 157 8.46 -7.99 9.23
CA LYS A 157 9.50 -7.77 10.23
C LYS A 157 10.25 -6.47 9.99
N TYR A 158 10.66 -6.20 8.74
CA TYR A 158 11.29 -4.93 8.38
C TYR A 158 10.42 -3.74 8.77
N ILE A 159 9.13 -3.78 8.46
CA ILE A 159 8.18 -2.72 8.76
C ILE A 159 8.13 -2.43 10.27
N PHE A 160 8.02 -3.47 11.10
CA PHE A 160 7.99 -3.32 12.55
C PHE A 160 9.31 -2.80 13.13
N ASP A 161 10.44 -3.22 12.57
CA ASP A 161 11.76 -2.77 13.03
C ASP A 161 11.97 -1.28 12.68
N GLU A 162 11.57 -0.83 11.49
CA GLU A 162 11.66 0.58 11.09
C GLU A 162 10.68 1.47 11.87
N GLU A 163 9.48 0.97 12.15
CA GLU A 163 8.51 1.70 12.99
C GLU A 163 9.04 1.90 14.41
N ARG A 164 9.65 0.87 15.03
CA ARG A 164 10.27 0.98 16.35
C ARG A 164 11.38 2.04 16.36
N LYS A 165 12.23 2.06 15.34
CA LYS A 165 13.28 3.08 15.19
C LYS A 165 12.69 4.48 15.09
N THR A 166 11.63 4.65 14.30
CA THR A 166 10.94 5.92 14.12
C THR A 166 10.34 6.43 15.43
N ILE A 167 9.70 5.56 16.20
CA ILE A 167 9.11 5.89 17.51
C ILE A 167 10.21 6.28 18.51
N LYS A 168 11.31 5.53 18.54
CA LYS A 168 12.46 5.82 19.42
C LYS A 168 13.05 7.19 19.11
N ASN A 169 13.33 7.47 17.84
CA ASN A 169 13.91 8.75 17.42
C ASN A 169 12.99 9.94 17.75
N LYS A 170 11.66 9.78 17.61
CA LYS A 170 10.70 10.82 17.99
C LYS A 170 10.68 11.09 19.49
N ARG A 171 10.81 10.06 20.33
CA ARG A 171 10.87 10.21 21.78
C ARG A 171 12.14 10.95 22.21
N GLU A 172 13.29 10.50 21.71
CA GLU A 172 14.58 11.14 21.99
C GLU A 172 14.59 12.64 21.59
N HIS A 173 14.02 12.96 20.43
CA HIS A 173 13.91 14.36 20.00
C HIS A 173 12.96 15.19 20.87
N SER A 174 11.84 14.60 21.32
CA SER A 174 10.90 15.27 22.23
C SER A 174 11.51 15.52 23.62
N ASP A 175 12.34 14.61 24.10
CA ASP A 175 12.99 14.73 25.42
C ASP A 175 14.13 15.77 25.38
N LEU A 176 14.84 15.93 24.26
CA LEU A 176 15.83 16.98 24.07
C LEU A 176 15.20 18.37 24.11
N LEU A 177 14.07 18.57 23.43
CA LEU A 177 13.36 19.86 23.40
C LEU A 177 12.79 20.27 24.78
N LYS A 178 12.47 19.32 25.66
CA LYS A 178 11.98 19.60 27.01
C LYS A 178 13.10 19.95 28.00
N ASN A 179 14.34 19.62 27.70
CA ASN A 179 15.49 19.91 28.55
C ASN A 179 16.15 21.27 28.20
N GLU A 180 15.68 21.96 27.17
CA GLU A 180 16.15 23.30 26.76
C GLU A 180 15.23 24.44 27.24
N GLU A 181 14.10 24.13 27.92
CA GLU A 181 13.23 25.06 28.65
C GLU A 181 13.54 25.07 30.15
#